data_67790fb9d749ffc5b03a8c172f0e085d
#
_entry.id   67790fb9d749ffc5b03a8c172f0e085d
#
_cell.length_a   1.000
_cell.length_b   1.000
_cell.length_c   1.000
_cell.angle_alpha   90.00
_cell.angle_beta   90.00
_cell.angle_gamma   90.00
#
_symmetry.space_group_name_H-M   'P 1'
#
loop_
_entity.id
_entity.type
_entity.pdbx_description
1 polymer ?
#
loop_
_entity_poly.entity_id
_entity_poly.type
_entity_poly.pdbx_seq_one_letter_code
_entity_poly.pdbx_strand_id
1 'polypeptide(L)'
;MAKNNSVESPSWYESGHNNWTKIMGGDGMQIQIDKRNNNIVYTGLQFGNYYRLDLENESRKNIKPRHKLGQSPLRFNWQTPILISKHNQDIIYFGSNKLHRSLDKGNNWDEISDDLTNGGLKGNVPYGTITTFDESTHEFGKIVVGTDDGNIILTQDSG
;
A
#
# COMPACT_ATOMS: atom_id res chain seq x y z
N MET A 1 6.78 15.37 21.50
CA MET A 1 5.69 15.05 22.44
C MET A 1 4.43 14.78 21.64
N ALA A 2 4.07 13.54 21.44
CA ALA A 2 2.81 13.21 20.79
C ALA A 2 1.66 13.63 21.72
N LYS A 3 0.84 14.57 21.28
CA LYS A 3 -0.39 14.92 22.00
C LYS A 3 -1.34 13.75 21.89
N ASN A 4 -1.63 13.17 23.03
CA ASN A 4 -2.63 12.14 23.22
C ASN A 4 -4.00 12.70 22.79
N ASN A 5 -4.40 12.44 21.55
CA ASN A 5 -5.79 12.61 21.17
C ASN A 5 -6.54 11.44 21.80
N SER A 6 -7.15 11.71 22.93
CA SER A 6 -7.94 10.80 23.72
C SER A 6 -9.12 10.23 22.90
N VAL A 7 -8.85 9.14 22.21
CA VAL A 7 -9.84 8.11 22.05
C VAL A 7 -9.76 7.34 23.37
N GLU A 8 -10.82 7.34 24.17
CA GLU A 8 -10.89 6.56 25.40
C GLU A 8 -10.59 5.11 25.04
N SER A 9 -9.36 4.71 25.30
CA SER A 9 -8.94 3.33 25.17
C SER A 9 -9.53 2.57 26.36
N PRO A 10 -10.05 1.35 26.19
CA PRO A 10 -10.49 0.55 27.32
C PRO A 10 -9.38 0.47 28.39
N SER A 11 -9.74 0.46 29.66
CA SER A 11 -8.82 0.57 30.80
C SER A 11 -7.68 -0.48 30.84
N TRP A 12 -7.83 -1.58 30.12
CA TRP A 12 -6.76 -2.59 29.98
C TRP A 12 -5.61 -2.14 29.05
N TYR A 13 -5.80 -1.10 28.22
CA TYR A 13 -4.73 -0.44 27.47
C TYR A 13 -3.95 0.56 28.32
N GLU A 14 -4.49 1.00 29.43
CA GLU A 14 -3.91 2.04 30.29
C GLU A 14 -2.99 1.46 31.37
N SER A 15 -2.72 0.16 31.39
CA SER A 15 -1.94 -0.50 32.43
C SER A 15 -0.44 -0.14 32.47
N GLY A 16 -0.05 0.99 31.90
CA GLY A 16 1.22 1.67 32.18
C GLY A 16 2.49 1.04 31.58
N HIS A 17 2.38 -0.08 30.86
CA HIS A 17 3.54 -0.78 30.28
C HIS A 17 3.57 -0.75 28.75
N ASN A 18 2.70 0.03 28.11
CA ASN A 18 2.61 0.07 26.68
C ASN A 18 3.30 1.32 26.11
N ASN A 19 4.55 1.16 25.69
CA ASN A 19 5.33 2.22 25.04
C ASN A 19 4.98 2.41 23.54
N TRP A 20 3.88 1.80 23.08
CA TRP A 20 3.48 1.87 21.69
C TRP A 20 2.61 3.09 21.40
N THR A 21 2.94 3.80 20.35
CA THR A 21 2.11 4.90 19.85
C THR A 21 1.35 4.43 18.62
N LYS A 22 0.02 4.55 18.65
CA LYS A 22 -0.82 4.25 17.49
C LYS A 22 -0.64 5.32 16.43
N ILE A 23 -0.13 4.95 15.26
CA ILE A 23 0.09 5.87 14.14
C ILE A 23 -1.07 5.89 13.13
N MET A 24 -1.86 4.80 13.06
CA MET A 24 -3.01 4.67 12.16
C MET A 24 -4.07 3.77 12.80
N GLY A 25 -5.33 4.04 12.49
CA GLY A 25 -6.47 3.17 12.87
C GLY A 25 -6.71 2.05 11.84
N GLY A 26 -7.80 1.29 12.03
CA GLY A 26 -8.23 0.20 11.16
C GLY A 26 -7.74 -1.17 11.60
N ASP A 27 -7.85 -2.17 10.69
CA ASP A 27 -7.62 -3.58 11.02
C ASP A 27 -6.15 -4.02 10.90
N GLY A 28 -5.24 -3.06 10.73
CA GLY A 28 -3.83 -3.35 10.50
C GLY A 28 -3.57 -3.82 9.07
N MET A 29 -2.96 -2.95 8.27
CA MET A 29 -2.58 -3.24 6.90
C MET A 29 -1.05 -3.36 6.79
N GLN A 30 -0.55 -3.61 5.57
CA GLN A 30 0.88 -3.63 5.33
C GLN A 30 1.49 -2.27 5.66
N ILE A 31 2.72 -2.29 6.15
CA ILE A 31 3.51 -1.11 6.50
C ILE A 31 4.82 -1.15 5.75
N GLN A 32 5.20 -0.02 5.17
CA GLN A 32 6.51 0.22 4.60
C GLN A 32 7.12 1.46 5.27
N ILE A 33 8.42 1.43 5.53
CA ILE A 33 9.16 2.52 6.17
C ILE A 33 10.30 2.94 5.26
N ASP A 34 10.44 4.23 4.98
CA ASP A 34 11.59 4.77 4.23
C ASP A 34 12.87 4.57 5.06
N LYS A 35 13.79 3.75 4.55
CA LYS A 35 15.04 3.41 5.26
C LYS A 35 15.97 4.60 5.48
N ARG A 36 15.77 5.70 4.74
CA ARG A 36 16.55 6.96 4.87
C ARG A 36 16.00 7.87 5.95
N ASN A 37 14.68 7.76 6.24
CA ASN A 37 14.01 8.54 7.26
C ASN A 37 12.84 7.74 7.86
N ASN A 38 13.05 7.17 9.03
CA ASN A 38 12.06 6.35 9.73
C ASN A 38 10.77 7.09 10.12
N ASN A 39 10.74 8.43 10.03
CA ASN A 39 9.54 9.21 10.23
C ASN A 39 8.59 9.14 9.02
N ILE A 40 9.08 8.69 7.85
CA ILE A 40 8.24 8.51 6.66
C ILE A 40 7.73 7.06 6.61
N VAL A 41 6.43 6.91 6.81
CA VAL A 41 5.75 5.62 6.91
C VAL A 41 4.62 5.56 5.89
N TYR A 42 4.51 4.44 5.20
CA TYR A 42 3.41 4.13 4.28
C TYR A 42 2.56 3.04 4.91
N THR A 43 1.32 3.35 5.22
CA THR A 43 0.35 2.42 5.79
C THR A 43 -1.07 2.92 5.54
N GLY A 44 -2.07 2.15 5.91
CA GLY A 44 -3.43 2.59 5.65
C GLY A 44 -4.52 1.69 6.18
N LEU A 45 -5.63 1.76 5.50
CA LEU A 45 -6.87 1.05 5.79
C LEU A 45 -7.18 0.09 4.63
N GLN A 46 -8.22 -0.70 4.82
CA GLN A 46 -8.71 -1.67 3.84
C GLN A 46 -8.93 -1.06 2.44
N PHE A 47 -8.84 -1.91 1.43
CA PHE A 47 -9.15 -1.57 0.04
C PHE A 47 -8.29 -0.43 -0.53
N GLY A 48 -6.99 -0.45 -0.21
CA GLY A 48 -6.03 0.48 -0.78
C GLY A 48 -6.12 1.92 -0.26
N ASN A 49 -6.82 2.18 0.84
CA ASN A 49 -6.89 3.51 1.43
C ASN A 49 -5.61 3.80 2.22
N TYR A 50 -4.50 3.94 1.51
CA TYR A 50 -3.18 4.14 2.07
C TYR A 50 -2.76 5.61 2.11
N TYR A 51 -1.88 5.89 3.06
CA TYR A 51 -1.32 7.20 3.31
C TYR A 51 0.19 7.12 3.45
N ARG A 52 0.88 8.13 2.98
CA ARG A 52 2.22 8.47 3.42
C ARG A 52 2.09 9.36 4.66
N LEU A 53 2.64 8.91 5.76
CA LEU A 53 2.70 9.62 7.03
C LEU A 53 4.08 10.26 7.17
N ASP A 54 4.13 11.48 7.65
CA ASP A 54 5.34 12.12 8.16
C ASP A 54 5.13 12.31 9.67
N LEU A 55 5.77 11.45 10.46
CA LEU A 55 5.58 11.41 11.91
C LEU A 55 6.26 12.59 12.61
N GLU A 56 7.27 13.21 11.99
CA GLU A 56 7.95 14.39 12.52
C GLU A 56 7.07 15.62 12.38
N ASN A 57 6.45 15.81 11.23
CA ASN A 57 5.61 16.94 10.91
C ASN A 57 4.11 16.70 11.18
N GLU A 58 3.77 15.56 11.77
CA GLU A 58 2.39 15.13 12.07
C GLU A 58 1.45 15.27 10.84
N SER A 59 1.96 15.02 9.65
CA SER A 59 1.22 15.18 8.41
C SER A 59 0.94 13.85 7.72
N ARG A 60 -0.14 13.82 6.94
CA ARG A 60 -0.50 12.65 6.15
C ARG A 60 -1.00 13.04 4.77
N LYS A 61 -0.62 12.28 3.76
CA LYS A 61 -1.09 12.42 2.39
C LYS A 61 -1.71 11.11 1.92
N ASN A 62 -2.93 11.15 1.39
CA ASN A 62 -3.52 10.01 0.72
C ASN A 62 -2.73 9.70 -0.56
N ILE A 63 -2.32 8.44 -0.73
CA ILE A 63 -1.52 7.98 -1.86
C ILE A 63 -2.21 6.88 -2.69
N LYS A 64 -3.49 6.63 -2.48
CA LYS A 64 -4.23 5.63 -3.24
C LYS A 64 -4.23 5.97 -4.73
N PRO A 65 -3.79 5.05 -5.62
CA PRO A 65 -3.93 5.21 -7.06
C PRO A 65 -5.40 5.39 -7.46
N ARG A 66 -5.66 6.20 -8.48
CA ARG A 66 -7.00 6.44 -9.01
C ARG A 66 -7.05 6.04 -10.46
N HIS A 67 -8.17 5.46 -10.88
CA HIS A 67 -8.42 5.20 -12.30
C HIS A 67 -8.58 6.52 -13.05
N LYS A 68 -8.23 6.51 -14.33
CA LYS A 68 -8.42 7.66 -15.22
C LYS A 68 -9.91 7.85 -15.53
N LEU A 69 -10.31 9.08 -15.81
CA LEU A 69 -11.68 9.39 -16.20
C LEU A 69 -12.10 8.55 -17.42
N GLY A 70 -13.25 7.90 -17.33
CA GLY A 70 -13.78 7.03 -18.38
C GLY A 70 -13.31 5.57 -18.32
N GLN A 71 -12.40 5.24 -17.42
CA GLN A 71 -12.00 3.85 -17.15
C GLN A 71 -12.85 3.21 -16.06
N SER A 72 -12.90 1.87 -16.06
CA SER A 72 -13.50 1.11 -14.96
C SER A 72 -12.77 1.37 -13.65
N PRO A 73 -13.49 1.44 -12.52
CA PRO A 73 -12.86 1.59 -11.21
C PRO A 73 -11.83 0.50 -10.92
N LEU A 74 -10.72 0.89 -10.30
CA LEU A 74 -9.72 -0.05 -9.83
C LEU A 74 -10.28 -0.93 -8.72
N ARG A 75 -9.94 -2.21 -8.73
CA ARG A 75 -10.27 -3.17 -7.69
C ARG A 75 -9.08 -3.33 -6.74
N PHE A 76 -9.32 -3.24 -5.45
CA PHE A 76 -8.28 -3.35 -4.42
C PHE A 76 -8.64 -4.48 -3.46
N ASN A 77 -7.68 -5.33 -3.15
CA ASN A 77 -7.84 -6.34 -2.12
C ASN A 77 -8.11 -5.70 -0.76
N TRP A 78 -8.75 -6.45 0.14
CA TRP A 78 -8.91 -6.03 1.54
C TRP A 78 -7.57 -5.59 2.12
N GLN A 79 -6.55 -6.44 2.00
CA GLN A 79 -5.17 -6.13 2.37
C GLN A 79 -4.35 -5.82 1.11
N THR A 80 -4.54 -4.65 0.57
CA THR A 80 -3.86 -4.19 -0.64
C THR A 80 -2.34 -4.19 -0.43
N PRO A 81 -1.55 -4.81 -1.32
CA PRO A 81 -0.10 -4.81 -1.19
C PRO A 81 0.52 -3.48 -1.63
N ILE A 82 1.53 -3.05 -0.87
CA ILE A 82 2.37 -1.89 -1.13
C ILE A 82 3.84 -2.24 -0.86
N LEU A 83 4.76 -1.75 -1.68
CA LEU A 83 6.19 -2.01 -1.55
C LEU A 83 6.98 -0.74 -1.91
N ILE A 84 7.95 -0.38 -1.06
CA ILE A 84 9.03 0.54 -1.45
C ILE A 84 10.05 -0.27 -2.25
N SER A 85 10.47 0.25 -3.40
CA SER A 85 11.49 -0.39 -4.23
C SER A 85 12.76 -0.70 -3.43
N LYS A 86 13.33 -1.87 -3.69
CA LYS A 86 14.60 -2.30 -3.09
C LYS A 86 15.80 -1.52 -3.64
N HIS A 87 15.63 -0.83 -4.76
CA HIS A 87 16.68 -0.08 -5.47
C HIS A 87 16.63 1.43 -5.22
N ASN A 88 15.42 1.98 -5.00
CA ASN A 88 15.26 3.42 -4.76
C ASN A 88 14.05 3.68 -3.86
N GLN A 89 14.28 4.32 -2.72
CA GLN A 89 13.25 4.60 -1.71
C GLN A 89 12.21 5.66 -2.15
N ASP A 90 12.39 6.35 -3.28
CA ASP A 90 11.39 7.24 -3.85
C ASP A 90 10.38 6.50 -4.72
N ILE A 91 10.72 5.28 -5.13
CA ILE A 91 9.88 4.42 -5.95
C ILE A 91 9.01 3.55 -5.07
N ILE A 92 7.70 3.59 -5.34
CA ILE A 92 6.72 2.79 -4.63
C ILE A 92 5.89 2.03 -5.64
N TYR A 93 5.63 0.76 -5.34
CA TYR A 93 4.70 -0.07 -6.07
C TYR A 93 3.41 -0.28 -5.27
N PHE A 94 2.30 -0.39 -5.98
CA PHE A 94 0.97 -0.54 -5.37
C PHE A 94 0.12 -1.50 -6.21
N GLY A 95 -0.51 -2.49 -5.56
CA GLY A 95 -1.35 -3.46 -6.24
C GLY A 95 -2.84 -3.10 -6.20
N SER A 96 -3.48 -3.05 -7.37
CA SER A 96 -4.94 -3.10 -7.52
C SER A 96 -5.30 -4.38 -8.30
N ASN A 97 -6.16 -4.33 -9.29
CA ASN A 97 -6.19 -5.32 -10.38
C ASN A 97 -5.06 -5.06 -11.40
N LYS A 98 -4.39 -3.93 -11.29
CA LYS A 98 -3.21 -3.53 -12.05
C LYS A 98 -2.05 -3.26 -11.13
N LEU A 99 -0.82 -3.35 -11.62
CA LEU A 99 0.36 -2.91 -10.91
C LEU A 99 0.61 -1.43 -11.22
N HIS A 100 0.80 -0.66 -10.17
CA HIS A 100 1.08 0.78 -10.24
C HIS A 100 2.48 1.06 -9.73
N ARG A 101 3.15 2.04 -10.32
CA ARG A 101 4.43 2.56 -9.87
C ARG A 101 4.36 4.07 -9.67
N SER A 102 4.90 4.54 -8.57
CA SER A 102 5.19 5.96 -8.34
C SER A 102 6.69 6.16 -8.29
N LEU A 103 7.20 7.21 -8.91
CA LEU A 103 8.60 7.61 -8.84
C LEU A 103 8.84 8.75 -7.85
N ASP A 104 7.80 9.20 -7.16
CA ASP A 104 7.78 10.41 -6.33
C ASP A 104 7.05 10.21 -4.99
N LYS A 105 7.27 9.06 -4.37
CA LYS A 105 6.74 8.72 -3.02
C LYS A 105 5.21 8.70 -2.97
N GLY A 106 4.55 8.25 -4.03
CA GLY A 106 3.09 8.15 -4.11
C GLY A 106 2.37 9.45 -4.43
N ASN A 107 3.08 10.48 -4.93
CA ASN A 107 2.42 11.72 -5.35
C ASN A 107 1.73 11.56 -6.70
N ASN A 108 2.38 10.87 -7.63
CA ASN A 108 1.84 10.52 -8.95
C ASN A 108 2.01 9.03 -9.19
N TRP A 109 1.14 8.45 -10.02
CA TRP A 109 1.09 7.04 -10.29
C TRP A 109 1.02 6.75 -11.80
N ASP A 110 1.87 5.83 -12.25
CA ASP A 110 1.79 5.20 -13.56
C ASP A 110 1.20 3.79 -13.42
N GLU A 111 0.26 3.43 -14.27
CA GLU A 111 -0.15 2.04 -14.48
C GLU A 111 0.94 1.37 -15.32
N ILE A 112 1.66 0.43 -14.72
CA ILE A 112 2.76 -0.30 -15.39
C ILE A 112 2.34 -1.70 -15.84
N SER A 113 1.06 -2.02 -15.75
CA SER A 113 0.47 -3.22 -16.31
C SER A 113 -0.96 -2.98 -16.77
N ASP A 114 -1.46 -3.85 -17.64
CA ASP A 114 -2.89 -4.06 -17.84
C ASP A 114 -3.52 -4.76 -16.62
N ASP A 115 -4.80 -5.14 -16.73
CA ASP A 115 -5.46 -5.97 -15.71
C ASP A 115 -4.79 -7.36 -15.66
N LEU A 116 -4.13 -7.67 -14.54
CA LEU A 116 -3.38 -8.93 -14.35
C LEU A 116 -4.25 -10.08 -13.85
N THR A 117 -5.54 -9.84 -13.70
CA THR A 117 -6.50 -10.78 -13.13
C THR A 117 -7.38 -11.39 -14.21
N ASN A 118 -8.14 -12.42 -13.86
CA ASN A 118 -9.16 -13.01 -14.74
C ASN A 118 -10.46 -12.21 -14.80
N GLY A 119 -10.46 -11.01 -14.23
CA GLY A 119 -11.59 -10.11 -14.15
C GLY A 119 -12.33 -10.20 -12.80
N GLY A 120 -12.99 -9.11 -12.44
CA GLY A 120 -13.75 -9.04 -11.18
C GLY A 120 -15.03 -9.87 -11.23
N LEU A 121 -15.35 -10.53 -10.11
CA LEU A 121 -16.64 -11.14 -9.86
C LEU A 121 -17.55 -10.20 -9.10
N LYS A 122 -18.86 -10.34 -9.30
CA LYS A 122 -19.85 -9.65 -8.48
C LYS A 122 -19.88 -10.26 -7.08
N GLY A 123 -19.79 -9.43 -6.05
CA GLY A 123 -19.81 -9.87 -4.65
C GLY A 123 -19.73 -8.69 -3.70
N ASN A 124 -19.71 -8.99 -2.41
CA ASN A 124 -19.65 -7.97 -1.35
C ASN A 124 -18.25 -7.40 -1.15
N VAL A 125 -17.22 -8.07 -1.67
CA VAL A 125 -15.81 -7.64 -1.62
C VAL A 125 -15.23 -7.68 -3.03
N PRO A 126 -14.28 -6.81 -3.36
CA PRO A 126 -13.55 -6.88 -4.61
C PRO A 126 -12.83 -8.21 -4.75
N TYR A 127 -12.94 -8.82 -5.93
CA TYR A 127 -12.27 -10.03 -6.34
C TYR A 127 -11.64 -9.80 -7.72
N GLY A 128 -10.60 -10.57 -8.06
CA GLY A 128 -9.73 -10.28 -9.18
C GLY A 128 -8.84 -9.10 -8.82
N THR A 129 -7.99 -9.30 -7.81
CA THR A 129 -7.11 -8.28 -7.26
C THR A 129 -5.72 -8.84 -7.03
N ILE A 130 -4.70 -7.99 -7.09
CA ILE A 130 -3.34 -8.35 -6.66
C ILE A 130 -3.34 -8.49 -5.15
N THR A 131 -2.84 -9.63 -4.65
CA THR A 131 -2.74 -9.93 -3.22
C THR A 131 -1.33 -9.82 -2.70
N THR A 132 -0.34 -10.03 -3.58
CA THR A 132 1.07 -9.95 -3.24
C THR A 132 1.90 -9.63 -4.45
N PHE A 133 3.03 -8.99 -4.24
CA PHE A 133 4.09 -8.86 -5.23
C PHE A 133 5.42 -8.57 -4.52
N ASP A 134 6.51 -8.84 -5.20
CA ASP A 134 7.85 -8.51 -4.73
C ASP A 134 8.77 -8.15 -5.90
N GLU A 135 9.71 -7.23 -5.64
CA GLU A 135 10.73 -6.80 -6.59
C GLU A 135 12.04 -7.56 -6.32
N SER A 136 12.74 -7.95 -7.38
CA SER A 136 14.08 -8.54 -7.27
C SER A 136 15.02 -7.60 -6.52
N THR A 137 15.89 -8.16 -5.69
CA THR A 137 16.97 -7.40 -5.04
C THR A 137 18.17 -7.15 -5.96
N HIS A 138 18.23 -7.87 -7.08
CA HIS A 138 19.38 -7.85 -8.01
C HIS A 138 19.09 -7.05 -9.29
N GLU A 139 17.82 -6.95 -9.66
CA GLU A 139 17.42 -6.37 -10.95
C GLU A 139 16.21 -5.46 -10.75
N PHE A 140 16.40 -4.16 -11.02
CA PHE A 140 15.35 -3.15 -10.92
C PHE A 140 14.21 -3.47 -11.90
N GLY A 141 12.97 -3.36 -11.40
CA GLY A 141 11.78 -3.56 -12.21
C GLY A 141 11.46 -5.01 -12.56
N LYS A 142 12.25 -5.98 -12.08
CA LYS A 142 11.89 -7.39 -12.14
C LYS A 142 10.99 -7.73 -10.98
N ILE A 143 9.70 -7.89 -11.26
CA ILE A 143 8.65 -8.01 -10.25
C ILE A 143 7.85 -9.28 -10.50
N VAL A 144 7.59 -10.05 -9.45
CA VAL A 144 6.62 -11.14 -9.43
C VAL A 144 5.35 -10.70 -8.75
N VAL A 145 4.21 -11.02 -9.34
CA VAL A 145 2.87 -10.63 -8.86
C VAL A 145 2.00 -11.87 -8.70
N GLY A 146 1.27 -11.97 -7.58
CA GLY A 146 0.24 -12.97 -7.34
C GLY A 146 -1.14 -12.33 -7.15
N THR A 147 -2.17 -12.97 -7.69
CA THR A 147 -3.57 -12.51 -7.62
C THR A 147 -4.45 -13.49 -6.84
N ASP A 148 -5.60 -13.01 -6.34
CA ASP A 148 -6.56 -13.84 -5.59
C ASP A 148 -7.35 -14.82 -6.48
N ASP A 149 -7.27 -14.66 -7.79
CA ASP A 149 -7.89 -15.54 -8.79
C ASP A 149 -6.89 -16.52 -9.44
N GLY A 150 -5.68 -16.63 -8.85
CA GLY A 150 -4.74 -17.74 -9.09
C GLY A 150 -3.66 -17.46 -10.14
N ASN A 151 -3.49 -16.23 -10.61
CA ASN A 151 -2.40 -15.91 -11.54
C ASN A 151 -1.09 -15.64 -10.77
N ILE A 152 0.03 -16.10 -11.35
CA ILE A 152 1.39 -15.71 -10.97
C ILE A 152 2.07 -15.17 -12.22
N ILE A 153 2.49 -13.93 -12.17
CA ILE A 153 3.00 -13.19 -13.33
C ILE A 153 4.36 -12.59 -12.99
N LEU A 154 5.29 -12.70 -13.92
CA LEU A 154 6.63 -12.10 -13.81
C LEU A 154 6.80 -11.05 -14.90
N THR A 155 7.15 -9.82 -14.52
CA THR A 155 7.69 -8.82 -15.46
C THR A 155 9.22 -8.76 -15.35
N GLN A 156 9.88 -8.48 -16.47
CA GLN A 156 11.35 -8.36 -16.55
C GLN A 156 11.80 -6.99 -17.06
N ASP A 157 10.86 -6.13 -17.41
CA ASP A 157 11.09 -4.83 -18.07
C ASP A 157 10.44 -3.65 -17.37
N SER A 158 10.09 -3.83 -16.10
CA SER A 158 9.44 -2.83 -15.25
C SER A 158 7.95 -2.59 -15.52
N GLY A 159 7.27 -3.51 -16.19
CA GLY A 159 5.82 -3.48 -16.41
C GLY A 159 5.40 -3.62 -17.83
#